data_45afb49ad749bfe77714b6294836a0a3
#
_entry.id   45afb49ad749bfe77714b6294836a0a3
#
_cell.length_a   1.000
_cell.length_b   1.000
_cell.length_c   1.000
_cell.angle_alpha   90.00
_cell.angle_beta   90.00
_cell.angle_gamma   90.00
#
_symmetry.space_group_name_H-M   'P 1'
#
loop_
_entity.id
_entity.type
_entity.pdbx_description
1 polymer ?
#
loop_
_entity_poly.entity_id
_entity_poly.type
_entity_poly.pdbx_seq_one_letter_code
_entity_poly.pdbx_strand_id
1 'polypeptide(L)'
;EYDELMDEYLSCIKMTDAAVQELCDYFTAQYEKTGRKVIVAMAGDHAPSFVTHVADPSFAAAGNDLELLQRSTPFFIWANYPLEHTDAAVSTTDPLNRMDMVMLTPTLLQQAGLPLSDYYKYLLEMKQNTPVVTAANDYMKADGTTAVYGVDPALDAWVKGYLNLEY
;
A
#
# COMPACT_ATOMS: atom_id res chain seq x y z
N GLU A 1 28.10 13.00 7.11
CA GLU A 1 27.34 13.29 5.87
C GLU A 1 26.12 12.36 5.70
N TYR A 2 26.32 11.02 5.72
CA TYR A 2 25.19 10.07 5.64
C TYR A 2 24.28 10.14 6.88
N ASP A 3 24.86 10.16 8.07
CA ASP A 3 24.12 10.23 9.35
C ASP A 3 23.32 11.55 9.44
N GLU A 4 23.88 12.66 8.97
CA GLU A 4 23.19 13.97 8.93
C GLU A 4 21.95 13.93 8.01
N LEU A 5 22.05 13.32 6.82
CA LEU A 5 20.92 13.15 5.90
C LEU A 5 19.82 12.25 6.51
N MET A 6 20.23 11.20 7.23
CA MET A 6 19.29 10.32 7.91
C MET A 6 18.56 11.06 9.04
N ASP A 7 19.28 11.82 9.86
CA ASP A 7 18.71 12.60 10.96
C ASP A 7 17.72 13.66 10.45
N GLU A 8 18.05 14.33 9.34
CA GLU A 8 17.18 15.29 8.69
C GLU A 8 15.91 14.60 8.15
N TYR A 9 16.07 13.49 7.46
CA TYR A 9 14.94 12.68 6.96
C TYR A 9 14.01 12.22 8.08
N LEU A 10 14.56 11.64 9.14
CA LEU A 10 13.77 11.19 10.30
C LEU A 10 13.06 12.35 11.00
N SER A 11 13.69 13.54 11.02
CA SER A 11 13.06 14.75 11.53
C SER A 11 11.87 15.17 10.66
N CYS A 12 11.99 15.09 9.34
CA CYS A 12 10.87 15.36 8.43
C CYS A 12 9.73 14.34 8.59
N ILE A 13 10.05 13.04 8.74
CA ILE A 13 9.04 12.01 9.01
C ILE A 13 8.30 12.30 10.32
N LYS A 14 9.01 12.66 11.38
CA LYS A 14 8.39 13.03 12.65
C LYS A 14 7.47 14.25 12.54
N MET A 15 7.85 15.26 11.76
CA MET A 15 6.99 16.43 11.50
C MET A 15 5.75 16.04 10.69
N THR A 16 5.90 15.16 9.70
CA THR A 16 4.79 14.64 8.91
C THR A 16 3.81 13.85 9.79
N ASP A 17 4.32 12.99 10.67
CA ASP A 17 3.50 12.21 11.61
C ASP A 17 2.67 13.14 12.52
N ALA A 18 3.29 14.18 13.08
CA ALA A 18 2.58 15.19 13.89
C ALA A 18 1.50 15.92 13.08
N ALA A 19 1.78 16.31 11.83
CA ALA A 19 0.81 16.98 10.96
C ALA A 19 -0.37 16.08 10.59
N VAL A 20 -0.10 14.77 10.36
CA VAL A 20 -1.15 13.77 10.13
C VAL A 20 -2.04 13.61 11.38
N GLN A 21 -1.45 13.58 12.56
CA GLN A 21 -2.22 13.52 13.82
C GLN A 21 -3.13 14.73 13.96
N GLU A 22 -2.61 15.95 13.74
CA GLU A 22 -3.42 17.18 13.78
C GLU A 22 -4.59 17.15 12.78
N LEU A 23 -4.35 16.61 11.57
CA LEU A 23 -5.38 16.45 10.55
C LEU A 23 -6.49 15.50 11.01
N CYS A 24 -6.11 14.36 11.58
CA CYS A 24 -7.05 13.37 12.11
C CYS A 24 -7.86 13.95 13.28
N ASP A 25 -7.23 14.65 14.20
CA ASP A 25 -7.88 15.31 15.34
C ASP A 25 -8.87 16.37 14.86
N TYR A 26 -8.48 17.18 13.88
CA TYR A 26 -9.36 18.17 13.26
C TYR A 26 -10.63 17.52 12.68
N PHE A 27 -10.49 16.47 11.86
CA PHE A 27 -11.64 15.81 11.27
C PHE A 27 -12.47 15.03 12.27
N THR A 28 -11.88 14.51 13.34
CA THR A 28 -12.60 13.91 14.46
C THR A 28 -13.51 14.96 15.13
N ALA A 29 -12.95 16.12 15.46
CA ALA A 29 -13.72 17.22 16.05
C ALA A 29 -14.81 17.77 15.10
N GLN A 30 -14.58 17.75 13.79
CA GLN A 30 -15.61 18.12 12.80
C GLN A 30 -16.75 17.09 12.75
N TYR A 31 -16.44 15.81 12.86
CA TYR A 31 -17.46 14.76 12.91
C TYR A 31 -18.37 14.91 14.14
N GLU A 32 -17.79 15.13 15.31
CA GLU A 32 -18.53 15.37 16.55
C GLU A 32 -19.49 16.58 16.46
N LYS A 33 -19.06 17.64 15.76
CA LYS A 33 -19.87 18.89 15.63
C LYS A 33 -20.93 18.80 14.53
N THR A 34 -20.65 18.12 13.43
CA THR A 34 -21.44 18.25 12.18
C THR A 34 -21.95 16.93 11.64
N GLY A 35 -21.46 15.79 12.13
CA GLY A 35 -21.70 14.46 11.57
C GLY A 35 -21.02 14.25 10.19
N ARG A 36 -20.13 15.16 9.76
CA ARG A 36 -19.47 15.05 8.45
C ARG A 36 -18.46 13.90 8.45
N LYS A 37 -18.75 12.89 7.67
CA LYS A 37 -17.87 11.73 7.45
C LYS A 37 -16.70 12.10 6.54
N VAL A 38 -15.50 11.73 6.95
CA VAL A 38 -14.24 11.92 6.21
C VAL A 38 -13.43 10.64 6.29
N ILE A 39 -12.89 10.21 5.15
CA ILE A 39 -11.91 9.14 5.06
C ILE A 39 -10.64 9.71 4.41
N VAL A 40 -9.49 9.35 4.94
CA VAL A 40 -8.17 9.79 4.48
C VAL A 40 -7.36 8.56 4.11
N ALA A 41 -6.80 8.56 2.91
CA ALA A 41 -5.76 7.61 2.53
C ALA A 41 -4.46 8.38 2.30
N MET A 42 -3.37 7.87 2.82
CA MET A 42 -2.04 8.42 2.63
C MET A 42 -1.07 7.28 2.31
N ALA A 43 -0.16 7.54 1.39
CA ALA A 43 0.93 6.63 1.07
C ALA A 43 2.20 7.43 0.79
N GLY A 44 3.36 6.85 1.08
CA GLY A 44 4.64 7.38 0.62
C GLY A 44 4.74 7.25 -0.90
N ASP A 45 5.40 8.17 -1.54
CA ASP A 45 5.67 8.16 -2.98
C ASP A 45 6.84 7.23 -3.34
N HIS A 46 7.93 7.30 -2.60
CA HIS A 46 9.11 6.45 -2.75
C HIS A 46 10.02 6.56 -1.53
N ALA A 47 10.92 5.60 -1.35
CA ALA A 47 12.00 5.70 -0.38
C ALA A 47 13.04 6.74 -0.82
N PRO A 48 13.70 7.45 0.11
CA PRO A 48 14.78 8.38 -0.25
C PRO A 48 15.96 7.62 -0.88
N SER A 49 16.58 8.21 -1.90
CA SER A 49 17.61 7.56 -2.71
C SER A 49 18.83 7.10 -1.90
N PHE A 50 19.13 7.75 -0.80
CA PHE A 50 20.26 7.38 0.07
C PHE A 50 19.97 6.17 0.97
N VAL A 51 18.70 5.79 1.20
CA VAL A 51 18.32 4.62 1.99
C VAL A 51 18.48 3.31 1.21
N THR A 52 18.48 3.35 -0.11
CA THR A 52 18.61 2.15 -0.97
C THR A 52 19.95 1.42 -0.79
N HIS A 53 20.94 2.04 -0.17
CA HIS A 53 22.25 1.45 0.11
C HIS A 53 22.34 0.78 1.49
N VAL A 54 21.32 0.92 2.33
CA VAL A 54 21.25 0.32 3.67
C VAL A 54 20.30 -0.86 3.64
N ALA A 55 20.72 -1.94 2.97
CA ALA A 55 20.07 -3.22 3.17
C ALA A 55 20.41 -3.72 4.56
N ASP A 56 19.48 -3.64 5.51
CA ASP A 56 19.66 -4.30 6.80
C ASP A 56 19.76 -5.81 6.55
N PRO A 57 20.92 -6.45 6.88
CA PRO A 57 21.09 -7.88 6.66
C PRO A 57 20.04 -8.75 7.36
N SER A 58 19.38 -8.22 8.39
CA SER A 58 18.30 -8.92 9.09
C SER A 58 17.06 -9.14 8.20
N PHE A 59 16.77 -8.24 7.28
CA PHE A 59 15.68 -8.41 6.32
C PHE A 59 15.98 -9.53 5.30
N ALA A 60 17.21 -9.61 4.81
CA ALA A 60 17.64 -10.71 3.92
C ALA A 60 17.60 -12.05 4.67
N ALA A 61 18.06 -12.09 5.92
CA ALA A 61 18.02 -13.29 6.75
C ALA A 61 16.60 -13.78 7.07
N ALA A 62 15.61 -12.88 7.05
CA ALA A 62 14.19 -13.22 7.20
C ALA A 62 13.54 -13.75 5.91
N GLY A 63 14.29 -13.91 4.80
CA GLY A 63 13.78 -14.41 3.53
C GLY A 63 12.92 -13.39 2.76
N ASN A 64 12.99 -12.13 3.12
CA ASN A 64 12.27 -11.08 2.39
C ASN A 64 12.99 -10.72 1.08
N ASP A 65 12.20 -10.39 0.08
CA ASP A 65 12.69 -9.81 -1.17
C ASP A 65 13.13 -8.36 -0.91
N LEU A 66 14.45 -8.13 -0.88
CA LEU A 66 15.02 -6.81 -0.59
C LEU A 66 14.68 -5.77 -1.66
N GLU A 67 14.63 -6.18 -2.93
CA GLU A 67 14.27 -5.27 -4.02
C GLU A 67 12.83 -4.78 -3.86
N LEU A 68 11.92 -5.68 -3.55
CA LEU A 68 10.53 -5.35 -3.29
C LEU A 68 10.39 -4.43 -2.06
N LEU A 69 11.12 -4.71 -0.98
CA LEU A 69 11.10 -3.87 0.22
C LEU A 69 11.67 -2.46 -0.03
N GLN A 70 12.74 -2.34 -0.80
CA GLN A 70 13.32 -1.04 -1.16
C GLN A 70 12.38 -0.16 -1.99
N ARG A 71 11.43 -0.78 -2.71
CA ARG A 71 10.41 -0.09 -3.50
C ARG A 71 9.09 0.07 -2.75
N SER A 72 9.00 -0.43 -1.53
CA SER A 72 7.79 -0.36 -0.72
C SER A 72 7.80 0.89 0.14
N THR A 73 6.63 1.52 0.25
CA THR A 73 6.39 2.67 1.12
C THR A 73 5.20 2.38 2.03
N PRO A 74 5.15 2.96 3.23
CA PRO A 74 4.03 2.78 4.13
C PRO A 74 2.77 3.45 3.56
N PHE A 75 1.61 2.87 3.83
CA PHE A 75 0.33 3.49 3.59
C PHE A 75 -0.60 3.31 4.79
N PHE A 76 -1.62 4.15 4.89
CA PHE A 76 -2.74 3.94 5.80
C PHE A 76 -4.04 4.44 5.19
N ILE A 77 -5.16 3.89 5.68
CA ILE A 77 -6.50 4.40 5.47
C ILE A 77 -7.10 4.66 6.86
N TRP A 78 -7.56 5.87 7.09
CA TRP A 78 -8.16 6.31 8.34
C TRP A 78 -9.50 6.98 8.06
N ALA A 79 -10.45 6.82 9.00
CA ALA A 79 -11.73 7.50 8.93
C ALA A 79 -12.13 8.05 10.30
N ASN A 80 -12.85 9.18 10.33
CA ASN A 80 -13.39 9.75 11.54
C ASN A 80 -14.73 9.11 11.97
N TYR A 81 -15.12 8.00 11.33
CA TYR A 81 -16.33 7.24 11.61
C TYR A 81 -16.06 5.74 11.44
N PRO A 82 -16.89 4.84 12.01
CA PRO A 82 -16.74 3.40 11.79
C PRO A 82 -16.93 3.02 10.32
N LEU A 83 -15.94 2.31 9.75
CA LEU A 83 -16.00 1.77 8.39
C LEU A 83 -16.67 0.39 8.39
N GLU A 84 -17.50 0.11 7.37
CA GLU A 84 -18.28 -1.12 7.26
C GLU A 84 -17.46 -2.30 6.69
N HIS A 85 -16.39 -2.00 5.93
CA HIS A 85 -15.60 -3.00 5.16
C HIS A 85 -14.10 -2.88 5.46
N THR A 86 -13.72 -2.95 6.73
CA THR A 86 -12.32 -2.84 7.15
C THR A 86 -11.47 -4.03 6.70
N ASP A 87 -12.07 -5.21 6.56
CA ASP A 87 -11.36 -6.45 6.18
C ASP A 87 -10.77 -6.40 4.76
N ALA A 88 -11.34 -5.56 3.89
CA ALA A 88 -10.86 -5.39 2.53
C ALA A 88 -9.45 -4.79 2.42
N ALA A 89 -8.98 -4.10 3.46
CA ALA A 89 -7.66 -3.45 3.46
C ALA A 89 -6.55 -4.32 4.03
N VAL A 90 -6.90 -5.34 4.81
CA VAL A 90 -5.93 -6.17 5.52
C VAL A 90 -5.76 -7.50 4.83
N SER A 91 -4.54 -7.85 4.42
CA SER A 91 -4.22 -9.20 3.97
C SER A 91 -4.17 -10.14 5.18
N THR A 92 -4.82 -11.28 5.06
CA THR A 92 -4.76 -12.34 6.09
C THR A 92 -3.54 -13.24 5.94
N THR A 93 -2.87 -13.19 4.81
CA THR A 93 -1.77 -14.09 4.42
C THR A 93 -0.42 -13.37 4.29
N ASP A 94 -0.39 -12.10 3.92
CA ASP A 94 0.82 -11.28 3.93
C ASP A 94 0.90 -10.44 5.21
N PRO A 95 1.83 -10.74 6.14
CA PRO A 95 1.96 -10.01 7.40
C PRO A 95 2.34 -8.53 7.21
N LEU A 96 2.90 -8.15 6.06
CA LEU A 96 3.24 -6.77 5.74
C LEU A 96 2.10 -6.03 5.01
N ASN A 97 1.03 -6.73 4.68
CA ASN A 97 -0.14 -6.19 3.97
C ASN A 97 0.23 -5.37 2.72
N ARG A 98 1.17 -5.88 1.93
CA ARG A 98 1.68 -5.19 0.73
C ARG A 98 0.64 -5.21 -0.38
N MET A 99 0.53 -4.12 -1.09
CA MET A 99 -0.27 -4.02 -2.32
C MET A 99 0.30 -2.96 -3.26
N ASP A 100 -0.01 -3.10 -4.54
CA ASP A 100 0.31 -2.08 -5.53
C ASP A 100 -0.46 -0.79 -5.25
N MET A 101 0.14 0.36 -5.55
CA MET A 101 -0.45 1.68 -5.33
C MET A 101 -1.78 1.86 -6.07
N VAL A 102 -1.93 1.24 -7.25
CA VAL A 102 -3.18 1.30 -8.03
C VAL A 102 -4.37 0.69 -7.29
N MET A 103 -4.11 -0.18 -6.31
CA MET A 103 -5.14 -0.83 -5.49
C MET A 103 -5.59 0.02 -4.29
N LEU A 104 -4.88 1.10 -3.97
CA LEU A 104 -5.22 1.95 -2.83
C LEU A 104 -6.58 2.64 -3.04
N THR A 105 -6.81 3.24 -4.20
CA THR A 105 -8.08 3.93 -4.50
C THR A 105 -9.29 2.98 -4.46
N PRO A 106 -9.31 1.82 -5.16
CA PRO A 106 -10.44 0.92 -5.05
C PRO A 106 -10.64 0.36 -3.64
N THR A 107 -9.57 0.11 -2.88
CA THR A 107 -9.66 -0.29 -1.46
C THR A 107 -10.32 0.80 -0.61
N LEU A 108 -9.93 2.06 -0.79
CA LEU A 108 -10.54 3.21 -0.13
C LEU A 108 -12.03 3.33 -0.44
N LEU A 109 -12.42 3.25 -1.71
CA LEU A 109 -13.82 3.36 -2.15
C LEU A 109 -14.66 2.20 -1.59
N GLN A 110 -14.11 0.98 -1.58
CA GLN A 110 -14.78 -0.18 -1.00
C GLN A 110 -15.04 0.01 0.50
N GLN A 111 -14.03 0.48 1.25
CA GLN A 111 -14.18 0.77 2.68
C GLN A 111 -15.19 1.89 2.95
N ALA A 112 -15.26 2.87 2.06
CA ALA A 112 -16.24 3.96 2.15
C ALA A 112 -17.66 3.53 1.76
N GLY A 113 -17.88 2.29 1.29
CA GLY A 113 -19.16 1.81 0.79
C GLY A 113 -19.62 2.49 -0.51
N LEU A 114 -18.68 2.99 -1.30
CA LEU A 114 -18.94 3.70 -2.56
C LEU A 114 -18.98 2.73 -3.75
N PRO A 115 -19.76 3.04 -4.81
CA PRO A 115 -19.80 2.22 -6.02
C PRO A 115 -18.44 2.11 -6.69
N LEU A 116 -18.12 0.90 -7.16
CA LEU A 116 -16.88 0.60 -7.87
C LEU A 116 -17.15 0.41 -9.35
N SER A 117 -16.28 0.96 -10.21
CA SER A 117 -16.23 0.62 -11.63
C SER A 117 -15.81 -0.84 -11.82
N ASP A 118 -16.05 -1.41 -13.01
CA ASP A 118 -15.62 -2.79 -13.29
C ASP A 118 -14.10 -2.93 -13.26
N TYR A 119 -13.36 -1.89 -13.65
CA TYR A 119 -11.91 -1.82 -13.49
C TYR A 119 -11.49 -1.92 -12.02
N TYR A 120 -12.12 -1.17 -11.12
CA TYR A 120 -11.81 -1.21 -9.69
C TYR A 120 -12.21 -2.53 -9.03
N LYS A 121 -13.30 -3.15 -9.46
CA LYS A 121 -13.66 -4.51 -9.02
C LYS A 121 -12.57 -5.51 -9.43
N TYR A 122 -12.11 -5.43 -10.68
CA TYR A 122 -11.02 -6.26 -11.17
C TYR A 122 -9.74 -6.09 -10.35
N LEU A 123 -9.34 -4.86 -10.03
CA LEU A 123 -8.16 -4.60 -9.20
C LEU A 123 -8.30 -5.19 -7.79
N LEU A 124 -9.49 -5.15 -7.18
CA LEU A 124 -9.72 -5.76 -5.87
C LEU A 124 -9.70 -7.29 -5.92
N GLU A 125 -10.20 -7.91 -6.98
CA GLU A 125 -10.09 -9.36 -7.21
C GLU A 125 -8.62 -9.75 -7.46
N MET A 126 -7.90 -8.98 -8.27
CA MET A 126 -6.47 -9.16 -8.52
C MET A 126 -5.65 -9.07 -7.23
N LYS A 127 -5.94 -8.12 -6.35
CA LYS A 127 -5.29 -7.96 -5.04
C LYS A 127 -5.31 -9.24 -4.20
N GLN A 128 -6.36 -10.05 -4.30
CA GLN A 128 -6.47 -11.30 -3.56
C GLN A 128 -5.56 -12.41 -4.09
N ASN A 129 -5.05 -12.29 -5.31
CA ASN A 129 -4.24 -13.29 -5.99
C ASN A 129 -2.82 -12.82 -6.24
N THR A 130 -2.69 -11.62 -6.80
CA THR A 130 -1.41 -10.96 -7.16
C THR A 130 -1.44 -9.51 -6.67
N PRO A 131 -1.24 -9.26 -5.36
CA PRO A 131 -1.39 -7.91 -4.79
C PRO A 131 -0.32 -6.91 -5.25
N VAL A 132 0.81 -7.36 -5.78
CA VAL A 132 1.88 -6.49 -6.30
C VAL A 132 2.35 -7.02 -7.64
N VAL A 133 2.50 -6.12 -8.62
CA VAL A 133 3.14 -6.40 -9.92
C VAL A 133 4.31 -5.44 -10.09
N THR A 134 5.49 -5.96 -10.45
CA THR A 134 6.68 -5.15 -10.67
C THR A 134 6.76 -4.67 -12.12
N ALA A 135 7.58 -3.66 -12.39
CA ALA A 135 7.86 -3.19 -13.75
C ALA A 135 8.50 -4.25 -14.67
N ALA A 136 9.09 -5.29 -14.09
CA ALA A 136 9.63 -6.44 -14.81
C ALA A 136 8.59 -7.53 -15.09
N ASN A 137 7.32 -7.29 -14.72
CA ASN A 137 6.18 -8.22 -14.75
C ASN A 137 6.31 -9.41 -13.78
N ASP A 138 7.28 -9.40 -12.89
CA ASP A 138 7.27 -10.29 -11.74
C ASP A 138 6.17 -9.84 -10.77
N TYR A 139 5.67 -10.76 -9.96
CA TYR A 139 4.56 -10.44 -9.07
C TYR A 139 4.71 -11.10 -7.70
N MET A 140 4.04 -10.53 -6.72
CA MET A 140 3.88 -11.12 -5.41
C MET A 140 2.55 -11.88 -5.35
N LYS A 141 2.57 -13.08 -4.80
CA LYS A 141 1.37 -13.88 -4.51
C LYS A 141 0.70 -13.41 -3.22
N ALA A 142 -0.52 -13.88 -3.00
CA ALA A 142 -1.30 -13.57 -1.80
C ALA A 142 -0.59 -13.96 -0.48
N ASP A 143 0.28 -14.95 -0.49
CA ASP A 143 1.06 -15.40 0.67
C ASP A 143 2.33 -14.57 0.92
N GLY A 144 2.57 -13.53 0.12
CA GLY A 144 3.72 -12.64 0.23
C GLY A 144 4.99 -13.16 -0.48
N THR A 145 4.97 -14.35 -1.09
CA THR A 145 6.09 -14.86 -1.89
C THR A 145 6.09 -14.26 -3.29
N THR A 146 7.28 -14.08 -3.87
CA THR A 146 7.42 -13.59 -5.25
C THR A 146 7.40 -14.72 -6.27
N ALA A 147 6.97 -14.42 -7.47
CA ALA A 147 6.99 -15.31 -8.61
C ALA A 147 7.32 -14.55 -9.90
N VAL A 148 7.89 -15.29 -10.86
CA VAL A 148 8.25 -14.76 -12.17
C VAL A 148 7.09 -15.02 -13.14
N TYR A 149 6.76 -14.04 -13.96
CA TYR A 149 5.76 -14.20 -15.01
C TYR A 149 6.14 -15.33 -15.97
N GLY A 150 5.15 -16.14 -16.34
CA GLY A 150 5.32 -17.31 -17.21
C GLY A 150 5.45 -18.64 -16.46
N VAL A 151 5.44 -18.63 -15.12
CA VAL A 151 5.58 -19.84 -14.28
C VAL A 151 4.23 -20.39 -13.81
N ASP A 152 3.28 -19.53 -13.46
CA ASP A 152 1.96 -19.92 -13.00
C ASP A 152 0.88 -19.32 -13.92
N PRO A 153 0.31 -20.12 -14.87
CA PRO A 153 -0.64 -19.60 -15.85
C PRO A 153 -1.92 -19.00 -15.24
N ALA A 154 -2.33 -19.46 -14.04
CA ALA A 154 -3.53 -18.94 -13.39
C ALA A 154 -3.28 -17.55 -12.80
N LEU A 155 -2.13 -17.34 -12.17
CA LEU A 155 -1.72 -16.02 -11.64
C LEU A 155 -1.28 -15.08 -12.77
N ASP A 156 -0.56 -15.61 -13.77
CA ASP A 156 -0.16 -14.84 -14.96
C ASP A 156 -1.36 -14.24 -15.71
N ALA A 157 -2.52 -14.89 -15.67
CA ALA A 157 -3.73 -14.38 -16.28
C ALA A 157 -4.19 -13.05 -15.63
N TRP A 158 -4.01 -12.89 -14.31
CA TRP A 158 -4.30 -11.63 -13.60
C TRP A 158 -3.36 -10.52 -14.04
N VAL A 159 -2.05 -10.81 -14.08
CA VAL A 159 -1.02 -9.84 -14.52
C VAL A 159 -1.27 -9.41 -15.96
N LYS A 160 -1.56 -10.36 -16.86
CA LYS A 160 -1.87 -10.08 -18.27
C LYS A 160 -3.14 -9.26 -18.42
N GLY A 161 -4.19 -9.56 -17.63
CA GLY A 161 -5.43 -8.79 -17.63
C GLY A 161 -5.18 -7.34 -17.21
N TYR A 162 -4.41 -7.13 -16.15
CA TYR A 162 -4.01 -5.80 -15.68
C TYR A 162 -3.26 -5.02 -16.76
N LEU A 163 -2.19 -5.59 -17.32
CA LEU A 163 -1.40 -4.94 -18.37
C LEU A 163 -2.23 -4.60 -19.62
N ASN A 164 -3.23 -5.40 -19.96
CA ASN A 164 -4.12 -5.11 -21.10
C ASN A 164 -5.12 -3.98 -20.80
N LEU A 165 -5.36 -3.63 -19.55
CA LEU A 165 -6.26 -2.55 -19.15
C LEU A 165 -5.56 -1.20 -19.01
N GLU A 166 -4.21 -1.21 -18.89
CA GLU A 166 -3.38 0.01 -18.84
C GLU A 166 -3.12 0.61 -20.23
N TYR A 167 -3.32 -0.12 -21.32
CA TYR A 167 -3.14 0.28 -22.72
C TYR A 167 -4.45 0.19 -23.51
#